data_cb162a54f4d38b2aedbe6b2eb06dc858
#
_entry.id   cb162a54f4d38b2aedbe6b2eb06dc858
#
_cell.length_a   1.000
_cell.length_b   1.000
_cell.length_c   1.000
_cell.angle_alpha   90.00
_cell.angle_beta   90.00
_cell.angle_gamma   90.00
#
_symmetry.space_group_name_H-M   'P 1'
#
loop_
_entity.id
_entity.type
_entity.pdbx_description
1 polymer ?
#
loop_
_entity_poly.entity_id
_entity_poly.type
_entity_poly.pdbx_seq_one_letter_code
_entity_poly.pdbx_strand_id
1 'polypeptide(L)'
;MPTSGYTQIGKIIEVLLLLKPRSILDIGVGNGKYGFLAREYLELWNHGDDSEPRRVTINGVEGFQPYIGDVQRAIYDNIIVGDALSATRTMTPGYDLVLLIDVLEHFDRLQGKELLEQCVRLGRNVLVSTPKRVETQDSQFENTLEVHRSQWSPSEIASRRGRLVIGERSSYLVLVGEDVKRVGRWLLYRRVERVSWLLAQAGLRLSRLGRVLAGHARRRHSWNSGRVGPEADSETDRDSEEL
;
A
#
# COMPACT_ATOMS: atom_id res chain seq x y z
N MET A 1 14.11 -18.40 0.48
CA MET A 1 12.81 -17.86 0.10
C MET A 1 13.01 -16.63 -0.77
N PRO A 2 12.46 -16.60 -1.96
CA PRO A 2 12.51 -15.41 -2.81
C PRO A 2 11.77 -14.26 -2.14
N THR A 3 12.17 -13.04 -2.47
CA THR A 3 11.56 -11.85 -1.90
C THR A 3 11.48 -10.77 -2.96
N SER A 4 10.37 -10.05 -3.00
CA SER A 4 10.18 -8.91 -3.87
C SER A 4 11.25 -7.82 -3.67
N GLY A 5 11.53 -7.04 -4.71
CA GLY A 5 12.53 -5.99 -4.70
C GLY A 5 12.32 -4.98 -3.57
N TYR A 6 13.42 -4.49 -2.97
CA TYR A 6 13.33 -3.51 -1.88
C TYR A 6 12.98 -2.10 -2.35
N THR A 7 13.21 -1.78 -3.62
CA THR A 7 13.05 -0.42 -4.16
C THR A 7 11.61 0.09 -4.12
N GLN A 8 10.64 -0.82 -4.19
CA GLN A 8 9.21 -0.48 -4.22
C GLN A 8 8.58 -0.34 -2.83
N ILE A 9 9.24 -0.81 -1.75
CA ILE A 9 8.68 -0.86 -0.39
C ILE A 9 8.13 0.49 0.04
N GLY A 10 8.92 1.57 -0.08
CA GLY A 10 8.50 2.90 0.33
C GLY A 10 7.25 3.40 -0.42
N LYS A 11 7.10 3.05 -1.70
CA LYS A 11 5.92 3.40 -2.49
C LYS A 11 4.69 2.59 -2.12
N ILE A 12 4.85 1.32 -1.80
CA ILE A 12 3.77 0.47 -1.33
C ILE A 12 3.27 0.98 0.02
N ILE A 13 4.17 1.30 0.97
CA ILE A 13 3.81 1.91 2.25
C ILE A 13 3.07 3.24 2.04
N GLU A 14 3.56 4.10 1.14
CA GLU A 14 2.90 5.36 0.81
C GLU A 14 1.46 5.15 0.32
N VAL A 15 1.21 4.13 -0.52
CA VAL A 15 -0.13 3.77 -0.99
C VAL A 15 -0.99 3.22 0.16
N LEU A 16 -0.45 2.35 1.02
CA LEU A 16 -1.16 1.85 2.21
C LEU A 16 -1.63 2.99 3.11
N LEU A 17 -0.75 3.92 3.43
CA LEU A 17 -1.06 5.09 4.27
C LEU A 17 -2.08 6.04 3.63
N LEU A 18 -2.12 6.12 2.29
CA LEU A 18 -3.11 6.92 1.56
C LEU A 18 -4.47 6.26 1.47
N LEU A 19 -4.50 4.97 1.22
CA LEU A 19 -5.74 4.22 1.10
C LEU A 19 -6.37 3.95 2.46
N LYS A 20 -5.56 3.76 3.50
CA LYS A 20 -5.98 3.38 4.85
C LYS A 20 -6.99 2.21 4.83
N PRO A 21 -6.66 1.09 4.18
CA PRO A 21 -7.58 -0.04 4.08
C PRO A 21 -7.86 -0.62 5.46
N ARG A 22 -9.09 -1.12 5.66
CA ARG A 22 -9.50 -1.89 6.85
C ARG A 22 -9.43 -3.40 6.60
N SER A 23 -9.43 -3.79 5.34
CA SER A 23 -9.34 -5.17 4.92
C SER A 23 -8.39 -5.31 3.73
N ILE A 24 -7.43 -6.22 3.86
CA ILE A 24 -6.39 -6.49 2.86
C ILE A 24 -6.41 -7.96 2.51
N LEU A 25 -6.32 -8.27 1.23
CA LEU A 25 -6.01 -9.60 0.72
C LEU A 25 -4.62 -9.56 0.07
N ASP A 26 -3.70 -10.35 0.58
CA ASP A 26 -2.33 -10.45 0.07
C ASP A 26 -2.17 -11.76 -0.70
N ILE A 27 -2.03 -11.67 -2.02
CA ILE A 27 -1.83 -12.82 -2.90
C ILE A 27 -0.32 -13.03 -3.09
N GLY A 28 0.16 -14.21 -2.71
CA GLY A 28 1.58 -14.53 -2.66
C GLY A 28 2.22 -14.03 -1.36
N VAL A 29 1.81 -14.61 -0.23
CA VAL A 29 2.26 -14.20 1.11
C VAL A 29 3.78 -14.25 1.25
N GLY A 30 4.43 -15.31 0.73
CA GLY A 30 5.86 -15.51 0.82
C GLY A 30 6.37 -15.37 2.27
N ASN A 31 7.32 -14.45 2.48
CA ASN A 31 7.88 -14.14 3.81
C ASN A 31 6.94 -13.34 4.73
N GLY A 32 5.73 -12.99 4.29
CA GLY A 32 4.80 -12.14 5.05
C GLY A 32 5.16 -10.65 5.05
N LYS A 33 6.07 -10.21 4.17
CA LYS A 33 6.62 -8.84 4.15
C LYS A 33 5.53 -7.78 4.14
N TYR A 34 4.58 -7.87 3.22
CA TYR A 34 3.56 -6.82 3.03
C TYR A 34 2.46 -6.88 4.08
N GLY A 35 2.14 -8.06 4.58
CA GLY A 35 1.28 -8.22 5.76
C GLY A 35 1.90 -7.56 6.99
N PHE A 36 3.20 -7.81 7.25
CA PHE A 36 3.93 -7.17 8.35
C PHE A 36 3.96 -5.64 8.22
N LEU A 37 4.32 -5.13 7.03
CA LEU A 37 4.35 -3.69 6.79
C LEU A 37 2.96 -3.04 6.92
N ALA A 38 1.91 -3.75 6.52
CA ALA A 38 0.54 -3.27 6.71
C ALA A 38 0.19 -3.15 8.19
N ARG A 39 0.51 -4.15 9.02
CA ARG A 39 0.35 -4.07 10.48
C ARG A 39 1.12 -2.89 11.07
N GLU A 40 2.42 -2.81 10.75
CA GLU A 40 3.31 -1.78 11.27
C GLU A 40 2.78 -0.36 10.97
N TYR A 41 2.45 -0.08 9.70
CA TYR A 41 2.12 1.27 9.27
C TYR A 41 0.65 1.64 9.41
N LEU A 42 -0.27 0.68 9.45
CA LEU A 42 -1.70 0.98 9.57
C LEU A 42 -2.22 0.85 11.00
N GLU A 43 -1.61 -0.02 11.81
CA GLU A 43 -2.04 -0.24 13.19
C GLU A 43 -1.13 0.48 14.21
N LEU A 44 0.20 0.36 14.08
CA LEU A 44 1.14 0.87 15.08
C LEU A 44 1.60 2.31 14.82
N TRP A 45 1.96 2.62 13.59
CA TRP A 45 2.48 3.95 13.23
C TRP A 45 1.40 5.04 13.19
N ASN A 46 0.16 4.69 12.87
CA ASN A 46 -0.91 5.66 12.55
C ASN A 46 -1.70 6.12 13.80
N HIS A 47 -1.09 6.11 14.99
CA HIS A 47 -1.70 6.54 16.26
C HIS A 47 -1.94 8.07 16.37
N GLY A 48 -2.04 8.78 15.24
CA GLY A 48 -2.05 10.26 15.26
C GLY A 48 -3.34 10.92 15.71
N ASP A 49 -4.49 10.25 15.76
CA ASP A 49 -5.76 10.95 16.09
C ASP A 49 -6.93 10.04 16.55
N ASP A 50 -6.78 8.73 16.51
CA ASP A 50 -7.82 7.81 16.98
C ASP A 50 -7.37 7.17 18.30
N SER A 51 -8.10 7.41 19.36
CA SER A 51 -7.86 6.88 20.72
C SER A 51 -7.93 5.36 20.83
N GLU A 52 -8.30 4.66 19.75
CA GLU A 52 -8.40 3.21 19.69
C GLU A 52 -7.44 2.62 18.64
N PRO A 53 -6.71 1.54 18.98
CA PRO A 53 -5.87 0.83 18.01
C PRO A 53 -6.73 0.32 16.85
N ARG A 54 -6.45 0.82 15.64
CA ARG A 54 -7.20 0.42 14.46
C ARG A 54 -6.70 -0.94 13.96
N ARG A 55 -7.46 -1.99 14.22
CA ARG A 55 -7.14 -3.30 13.67
C ARG A 55 -7.51 -3.39 12.18
N VAL A 56 -6.57 -3.88 11.37
CA VAL A 56 -6.76 -4.16 9.95
C VAL A 56 -6.90 -5.67 9.77
N THR A 57 -7.93 -6.13 9.09
CA THR A 57 -8.04 -7.54 8.72
C THR A 57 -7.11 -7.82 7.55
N ILE A 58 -6.16 -8.74 7.72
CA ILE A 58 -5.20 -9.12 6.68
C ILE A 58 -5.30 -10.62 6.43
N ASN A 59 -5.82 -10.97 5.25
CA ASN A 59 -5.88 -12.35 4.79
C ASN A 59 -4.82 -12.58 3.71
N GLY A 60 -4.29 -13.80 3.64
CA GLY A 60 -3.29 -14.20 2.66
C GLY A 60 -3.70 -15.39 1.83
N VAL A 61 -3.13 -15.49 0.64
CA VAL A 61 -3.13 -16.70 -0.19
C VAL A 61 -1.69 -17.05 -0.52
N GLU A 62 -1.29 -18.29 -0.28
CA GLU A 62 0.07 -18.79 -0.59
C GLU A 62 0.00 -20.15 -1.25
N GLY A 63 0.64 -20.26 -2.42
CA GLY A 63 0.67 -21.52 -3.19
C GLY A 63 1.62 -22.57 -2.63
N PHE A 64 2.69 -22.14 -1.98
CA PHE A 64 3.74 -23.01 -1.50
C PHE A 64 3.73 -23.14 0.02
N GLN A 65 3.07 -24.19 0.52
CA GLN A 65 2.90 -24.43 1.96
C GLN A 65 4.18 -24.29 2.81
N PRO A 66 5.38 -24.75 2.36
CA PRO A 66 6.60 -24.64 3.16
C PRO A 66 7.02 -23.20 3.50
N TYR A 67 6.45 -22.17 2.83
CA TYR A 67 6.69 -20.78 3.19
C TYR A 67 5.92 -20.33 4.44
N ILE A 68 4.86 -21.06 4.81
CA ILE A 68 3.97 -20.66 5.91
C ILE A 68 4.45 -21.25 7.23
N GLY A 69 5.10 -20.41 8.02
CA GLY A 69 5.54 -20.68 9.38
C GLY A 69 4.82 -19.85 10.43
N ASP A 70 5.36 -19.82 11.64
CA ASP A 70 4.79 -19.10 12.78
C ASP A 70 4.74 -17.59 12.56
N VAL A 71 5.73 -17.03 11.85
CA VAL A 71 5.79 -15.60 11.52
C VAL A 71 4.58 -15.18 10.68
N GLN A 72 4.29 -15.90 9.61
CA GLN A 72 3.15 -15.60 8.76
C GLN A 72 1.83 -15.78 9.51
N ARG A 73 1.71 -16.83 10.32
CA ARG A 73 0.52 -17.09 11.15
C ARG A 73 0.29 -16.02 12.22
N ALA A 74 1.37 -15.39 12.72
CA ALA A 74 1.26 -14.28 13.66
C ALA A 74 0.84 -12.96 12.99
N ILE A 75 1.16 -12.78 11.71
CA ILE A 75 0.88 -11.56 10.95
C ILE A 75 -0.54 -11.56 10.36
N TYR A 76 -0.94 -12.65 9.72
CA TYR A 76 -2.21 -12.74 8.98
C TYR A 76 -3.33 -13.27 9.86
N ASP A 77 -4.54 -12.72 9.69
CA ASP A 77 -5.74 -13.22 10.38
C ASP A 77 -6.17 -14.58 9.83
N ASN A 78 -5.97 -14.79 8.51
CA ASN A 78 -6.19 -16.07 7.86
C ASN A 78 -5.27 -16.23 6.65
N ILE A 79 -4.77 -17.45 6.42
CA ILE A 79 -3.98 -17.81 5.23
C ILE A 79 -4.60 -19.03 4.58
N ILE A 80 -4.98 -18.87 3.31
CA ILE A 80 -5.39 -19.98 2.45
C ILE A 80 -4.14 -20.50 1.76
N VAL A 81 -3.79 -21.75 2.06
CA VAL A 81 -2.71 -22.45 1.37
C VAL A 81 -3.28 -23.16 0.14
N GLY A 82 -2.88 -22.72 -1.05
CA GLY A 82 -3.36 -23.28 -2.30
C GLY A 82 -3.16 -22.37 -3.50
N ASP A 83 -3.57 -22.87 -4.65
CA ASP A 83 -3.49 -22.12 -5.91
C ASP A 83 -4.32 -20.84 -5.86
N ALA A 84 -3.69 -19.70 -6.23
CA ALA A 84 -4.29 -18.38 -6.12
C ALA A 84 -5.53 -18.21 -7.01
N LEU A 85 -5.56 -18.78 -8.21
CA LEU A 85 -6.74 -18.74 -9.08
C LEU A 85 -7.92 -19.48 -8.47
N SER A 86 -7.68 -20.69 -7.99
CA SER A 86 -8.70 -21.52 -7.36
C SER A 86 -9.26 -20.86 -6.11
N ALA A 87 -8.37 -20.32 -5.26
CA ALA A 87 -8.77 -19.62 -4.05
C ALA A 87 -9.60 -18.37 -4.37
N THR A 88 -9.12 -17.52 -5.27
CA THR A 88 -9.79 -16.24 -5.58
C THR A 88 -11.15 -16.43 -6.25
N ARG A 89 -11.36 -17.50 -7.04
CA ARG A 89 -12.67 -17.79 -7.66
C ARG A 89 -13.78 -18.01 -6.64
N THR A 90 -13.45 -18.60 -5.49
CA THR A 90 -14.42 -18.97 -4.45
C THR A 90 -14.61 -17.89 -3.38
N MET A 91 -13.69 -16.92 -3.30
CA MET A 91 -13.77 -15.84 -2.32
C MET A 91 -14.90 -14.86 -2.59
N THR A 92 -15.48 -14.36 -1.51
CA THR A 92 -16.48 -13.28 -1.55
C THR A 92 -15.80 -11.92 -1.68
N PRO A 93 -16.30 -11.00 -2.54
CA PRO A 93 -15.84 -9.61 -2.59
C PRO A 93 -15.99 -8.88 -1.26
N GLY A 94 -15.16 -7.87 -1.02
CA GLY A 94 -15.28 -7.03 0.17
C GLY A 94 -13.97 -6.50 0.74
N TYR A 95 -12.84 -6.74 0.06
CA TYR A 95 -11.57 -6.17 0.48
C TYR A 95 -11.42 -4.70 0.03
N ASP A 96 -10.90 -3.85 0.91
CA ASP A 96 -10.54 -2.48 0.55
C ASP A 96 -9.35 -2.44 -0.41
N LEU A 97 -8.40 -3.39 -0.20
CA LEU A 97 -7.20 -3.51 -1.00
C LEU A 97 -6.82 -4.96 -1.23
N VAL A 98 -6.50 -5.30 -2.47
CA VAL A 98 -5.81 -6.54 -2.82
C VAL A 98 -4.37 -6.21 -3.20
N LEU A 99 -3.41 -6.91 -2.62
CA LEU A 99 -2.00 -6.85 -2.97
C LEU A 99 -1.67 -8.00 -3.91
N LEU A 100 -1.02 -7.70 -5.02
CA LEU A 100 -0.55 -8.65 -6.02
C LEU A 100 0.88 -8.23 -6.40
N ILE A 101 1.81 -8.47 -5.46
CA ILE A 101 3.16 -7.91 -5.51
C ILE A 101 4.17 -8.98 -5.96
N ASP A 102 4.67 -8.81 -7.17
CA ASP A 102 5.62 -9.72 -7.83
C ASP A 102 5.06 -11.17 -7.86
N VAL A 103 3.85 -11.30 -8.41
CA VAL A 103 3.09 -12.56 -8.51
C VAL A 103 2.64 -12.83 -9.95
N LEU A 104 2.22 -11.80 -10.71
CA LEU A 104 1.66 -12.00 -12.05
C LEU A 104 2.62 -12.66 -13.03
N GLU A 105 3.91 -12.41 -12.90
CA GLU A 105 4.97 -12.98 -13.74
C GLU A 105 5.10 -14.51 -13.62
N HIS A 106 4.59 -15.09 -12.55
CA HIS A 106 4.61 -16.53 -12.30
C HIS A 106 3.47 -17.28 -12.99
N PHE A 107 2.47 -16.57 -13.50
CA PHE A 107 1.36 -17.14 -14.24
C PHE A 107 1.58 -16.99 -15.75
N ASP A 108 1.02 -17.91 -16.54
CA ASP A 108 0.89 -17.64 -17.96
C ASP A 108 -0.07 -16.48 -18.23
N ARG A 109 -0.07 -15.97 -19.47
CA ARG A 109 -0.84 -14.76 -19.80
C ARG A 109 -2.35 -14.89 -19.58
N LEU A 110 -2.92 -16.06 -19.81
CA LEU A 110 -4.36 -16.27 -19.67
C LEU A 110 -4.73 -16.35 -18.18
N GLN A 111 -3.99 -17.15 -17.44
CA GLN A 111 -4.15 -17.31 -16.00
C GLN A 111 -3.91 -15.99 -15.26
N GLY A 112 -2.86 -15.25 -15.62
CA GLY A 112 -2.56 -13.94 -15.00
C GLY A 112 -3.64 -12.89 -15.26
N LYS A 113 -4.24 -12.87 -16.45
CA LYS A 113 -5.40 -12.00 -16.73
C LYS A 113 -6.60 -12.38 -15.88
N GLU A 114 -6.90 -13.66 -15.80
CA GLU A 114 -7.99 -14.14 -14.96
C GLU A 114 -7.76 -13.80 -13.48
N LEU A 115 -6.54 -14.02 -12.97
CA LEU A 115 -6.19 -13.65 -11.59
C LEU A 115 -6.38 -12.15 -11.34
N LEU A 116 -5.94 -11.30 -12.26
CA LEU A 116 -6.15 -9.85 -12.16
C LEU A 116 -7.64 -9.49 -12.15
N GLU A 117 -8.46 -10.11 -12.99
CA GLU A 117 -9.91 -9.92 -13.01
C GLU A 117 -10.55 -10.35 -11.69
N GLN A 118 -10.15 -11.49 -11.12
CA GLN A 118 -10.60 -11.91 -9.79
C GLN A 118 -10.17 -10.92 -8.70
N CYS A 119 -8.93 -10.45 -8.71
CA CYS A 119 -8.47 -9.43 -7.76
C CYS A 119 -9.31 -8.13 -7.84
N VAL A 120 -9.63 -7.67 -9.06
CA VAL A 120 -10.50 -6.50 -9.30
C VAL A 120 -11.93 -6.75 -8.84
N ARG A 121 -12.44 -7.96 -8.92
CA ARG A 121 -13.75 -8.35 -8.38
C ARG A 121 -13.75 -8.34 -6.86
N LEU A 122 -12.68 -8.86 -6.24
CA LEU A 122 -12.56 -9.04 -4.79
C LEU A 122 -12.33 -7.74 -4.04
N GLY A 123 -11.51 -6.83 -4.64
CA GLY A 123 -11.08 -5.60 -3.98
C GLY A 123 -11.65 -4.33 -4.59
N ARG A 124 -11.83 -3.33 -3.73
CA ARG A 124 -12.11 -1.95 -4.15
C ARG A 124 -10.92 -1.37 -4.94
N ASN A 125 -9.71 -1.68 -4.48
CA ASN A 125 -8.45 -1.34 -5.12
C ASN A 125 -7.56 -2.57 -5.20
N VAL A 126 -6.72 -2.63 -6.26
CA VAL A 126 -5.68 -3.65 -6.42
C VAL A 126 -4.35 -2.95 -6.65
N LEU A 127 -3.36 -3.27 -5.84
CA LEU A 127 -1.99 -2.79 -6.02
C LEU A 127 -1.15 -3.92 -6.59
N VAL A 128 -0.68 -3.73 -7.81
CA VAL A 128 0.08 -4.73 -8.57
C VAL A 128 1.52 -4.26 -8.70
N SER A 129 2.47 -5.14 -8.40
CA SER A 129 3.87 -5.00 -8.80
C SER A 129 4.27 -6.14 -9.73
N THR A 130 5.12 -5.84 -10.71
CA THR A 130 5.73 -6.83 -11.58
C THR A 130 7.04 -6.28 -12.15
N PRO A 131 8.07 -7.10 -12.37
CA PRO A 131 9.36 -6.67 -12.95
C PRO A 131 9.18 -6.03 -14.34
N LYS A 132 9.96 -4.98 -14.62
CA LYS A 132 10.02 -4.37 -15.97
C LYS A 132 10.68 -5.28 -16.99
N ARG A 133 11.62 -6.08 -16.53
CA ARG A 133 12.29 -7.12 -17.30
C ARG A 133 12.21 -8.40 -16.50
N VAL A 134 11.61 -9.37 -17.09
CA VAL A 134 11.55 -10.71 -16.52
C VAL A 134 12.83 -11.43 -16.94
N GLU A 135 13.72 -11.65 -15.98
CA GLU A 135 14.86 -12.53 -16.17
C GLU A 135 14.38 -13.98 -16.10
N THR A 136 15.05 -14.85 -16.86
CA THR A 136 14.78 -16.30 -16.77
C THR A 136 15.08 -16.74 -15.35
N GLN A 137 14.06 -17.10 -14.61
CA GLN A 137 14.17 -17.60 -13.25
C GLN A 137 13.67 -19.03 -13.24
N ASP A 138 14.57 -19.95 -12.91
CA ASP A 138 14.23 -21.34 -12.66
C ASP A 138 13.57 -21.50 -11.28
N SER A 139 13.11 -22.71 -10.97
CA SER A 139 12.56 -23.01 -9.65
C SER A 139 13.54 -22.61 -8.55
N GLN A 140 13.08 -21.81 -7.60
CA GLN A 140 13.85 -21.38 -6.44
C GLN A 140 13.43 -22.20 -5.22
N PHE A 141 14.40 -22.69 -4.46
CA PHE A 141 14.12 -23.45 -3.22
C PHE A 141 13.11 -24.59 -3.40
N GLU A 142 13.22 -25.35 -4.49
CA GLU A 142 12.31 -26.45 -4.86
C GLU A 142 10.85 -26.01 -5.14
N ASN A 143 10.59 -24.70 -5.18
CA ASN A 143 9.29 -24.13 -5.49
C ASN A 143 9.17 -23.86 -7.00
N THR A 144 8.40 -24.67 -7.70
CA THR A 144 8.13 -24.51 -9.13
C THR A 144 7.20 -23.31 -9.44
N LEU A 145 6.53 -22.75 -8.42
CA LEU A 145 5.68 -21.57 -8.58
C LEU A 145 6.51 -20.30 -8.75
N GLU A 146 7.81 -20.31 -8.43
CA GLU A 146 8.71 -19.18 -8.60
C GLU A 146 9.24 -18.99 -10.04
N VAL A 147 8.90 -19.90 -10.95
CA VAL A 147 9.30 -19.79 -12.36
C VAL A 147 8.59 -18.61 -13.01
N HIS A 148 9.36 -17.73 -13.64
CA HIS A 148 8.79 -16.63 -14.43
C HIS A 148 8.25 -17.17 -15.77
N ARG A 149 6.96 -16.95 -16.03
CA ARG A 149 6.24 -17.45 -17.21
C ARG A 149 5.75 -16.34 -18.14
N SER A 150 5.63 -15.12 -17.64
CA SER A 150 5.11 -14.00 -18.43
C SER A 150 5.71 -12.66 -18.00
N GLN A 151 5.68 -11.70 -18.93
CA GLN A 151 6.06 -10.31 -18.67
C GLN A 151 4.84 -9.43 -18.87
N TRP A 152 4.66 -8.44 -17.99
CA TRP A 152 3.51 -7.56 -17.97
C TRP A 152 3.90 -6.10 -18.17
N SER A 153 3.11 -5.39 -18.94
CA SER A 153 3.20 -3.93 -19.06
C SER A 153 2.09 -3.25 -18.26
N PRO A 154 2.26 -1.97 -17.89
CA PRO A 154 1.18 -1.23 -17.21
C PRO A 154 -0.11 -1.12 -18.05
N SER A 155 -0.05 -1.21 -19.37
CA SER A 155 -1.23 -1.18 -20.23
C SER A 155 -2.08 -2.44 -20.11
N GLU A 156 -1.48 -3.56 -19.78
CA GLU A 156 -2.16 -4.84 -19.57
C GLU A 156 -2.75 -4.95 -18.16
N ILE A 157 -2.16 -4.24 -17.19
CA ILE A 157 -2.65 -4.13 -15.82
C ILE A 157 -3.64 -2.98 -15.77
N ALA A 158 -4.88 -3.24 -16.20
CA ALA A 158 -5.92 -2.23 -16.29
C ALA A 158 -7.27 -2.76 -15.83
N SER A 159 -8.15 -1.86 -15.42
CA SER A 159 -9.56 -2.16 -15.19
C SER A 159 -10.43 -1.00 -15.66
N ARG A 160 -11.75 -1.25 -15.79
CA ARG A 160 -12.75 -0.20 -16.08
C ARG A 160 -12.83 0.87 -14.98
N ARG A 161 -12.40 0.55 -13.75
CA ARG A 161 -12.40 1.47 -12.60
C ARG A 161 -11.24 2.47 -12.61
N GLY A 162 -10.30 2.34 -13.53
CA GLY A 162 -9.15 3.23 -13.67
C GLY A 162 -7.83 2.58 -13.33
N ARG A 163 -6.74 3.26 -13.70
CA ARG A 163 -5.36 2.81 -13.51
C ARG A 163 -4.46 4.00 -13.20
N LEU A 164 -3.52 3.80 -12.27
CA LEU A 164 -2.45 4.74 -11.96
C LEU A 164 -1.12 4.01 -11.93
N VAL A 165 -0.18 4.42 -12.77
CA VAL A 165 1.20 3.92 -12.75
C VAL A 165 2.01 4.79 -11.80
N ILE A 166 2.55 4.19 -10.73
CA ILE A 166 3.27 4.92 -9.68
C ILE A 166 4.76 5.01 -9.99
N GLY A 167 5.29 4.17 -10.85
CA GLY A 167 6.66 4.21 -11.36
C GLY A 167 7.72 3.82 -10.32
N GLU A 168 8.48 2.80 -10.63
CA GLU A 168 9.65 2.33 -9.90
C GLU A 168 10.80 2.03 -10.86
N ARG A 169 12.04 1.88 -10.32
CA ARG A 169 13.23 1.67 -11.16
C ARG A 169 13.21 0.32 -11.87
N SER A 170 13.03 -0.76 -11.11
CA SER A 170 13.13 -2.15 -11.59
C SER A 170 11.78 -2.80 -11.87
N SER A 171 10.70 -2.29 -11.27
CA SER A 171 9.35 -2.85 -11.37
C SER A 171 8.35 -1.82 -11.87
N TYR A 172 7.23 -2.28 -12.42
CA TYR A 172 6.03 -1.47 -12.54
C TYR A 172 5.22 -1.63 -11.25
N LEU A 173 4.85 -0.52 -10.64
CA LEU A 173 3.89 -0.48 -9.55
C LEU A 173 2.63 0.22 -10.05
N VAL A 174 1.52 -0.50 -10.09
CA VAL A 174 0.27 -0.04 -10.69
C VAL A 174 -0.87 -0.19 -9.71
N LEU A 175 -1.56 0.89 -9.42
CA LEU A 175 -2.82 0.89 -8.68
C LEU A 175 -3.99 0.87 -9.66
N VAL A 176 -4.90 -0.06 -9.44
CA VAL A 176 -6.15 -0.22 -10.22
C VAL A 176 -7.33 -0.14 -9.24
N GLY A 177 -8.39 0.61 -9.57
CA GLY A 177 -9.56 0.65 -8.70
C GLY A 177 -10.21 2.03 -8.59
N GLU A 178 -11.01 2.21 -7.54
CA GLU A 178 -11.85 3.40 -7.36
C GLU A 178 -11.06 4.63 -6.90
N ASP A 179 -10.00 4.42 -6.12
CA ASP A 179 -9.24 5.51 -5.50
C ASP A 179 -8.07 6.04 -6.34
N VAL A 180 -7.87 5.55 -7.57
CA VAL A 180 -6.74 5.94 -8.45
C VAL A 180 -6.63 7.45 -8.65
N LYS A 181 -7.76 8.16 -8.79
CA LYS A 181 -7.77 9.63 -8.95
C LYS A 181 -7.36 10.34 -7.66
N ARG A 182 -7.79 9.84 -6.51
CA ARG A 182 -7.46 10.38 -5.19
C ARG A 182 -5.97 10.21 -4.90
N VAL A 183 -5.46 8.99 -5.08
CA VAL A 183 -4.04 8.66 -4.89
C VAL A 183 -3.17 9.44 -5.90
N GLY A 184 -3.56 9.49 -7.17
CA GLY A 184 -2.81 10.22 -8.20
C GLY A 184 -2.67 11.72 -7.90
N ARG A 185 -3.74 12.38 -7.46
CA ARG A 185 -3.69 13.80 -7.04
C ARG A 185 -2.74 14.02 -5.88
N TRP A 186 -2.75 13.12 -4.89
CA TRP A 186 -1.89 13.22 -3.74
C TRP A 186 -0.41 13.00 -4.11
N LEU A 187 -0.09 11.99 -4.92
CA LEU A 187 1.27 11.73 -5.38
C LEU A 187 1.82 12.91 -6.22
N LEU A 188 0.97 13.50 -7.07
CA LEU A 188 1.33 14.70 -7.82
C LEU A 188 1.64 15.86 -6.86
N TYR A 189 0.78 16.08 -5.87
CA TYR A 189 0.97 17.10 -4.86
C TYR A 189 2.32 16.93 -4.12
N ARG A 190 2.62 15.74 -3.61
CA ARG A 190 3.88 15.42 -2.93
C ARG A 190 5.10 15.63 -3.84
N ARG A 191 4.95 15.33 -5.12
CA ARG A 191 6.02 15.59 -6.10
C ARG A 191 6.28 17.07 -6.28
N VAL A 192 5.24 17.88 -6.41
CA VAL A 192 5.33 19.35 -6.53
C VAL A 192 5.95 19.94 -5.26
N GLU A 193 5.51 19.51 -4.08
CA GLU A 193 6.04 19.95 -2.79
C GLU A 193 7.54 19.66 -2.67
N ARG A 194 7.97 18.44 -3.04
CA ARG A 194 9.39 18.06 -3.04
C ARG A 194 10.22 18.92 -4.00
N VAL A 195 9.74 19.13 -5.21
CA VAL A 195 10.42 19.99 -6.21
C VAL A 195 10.48 21.43 -5.70
N SER A 196 9.41 21.95 -5.13
CA SER A 196 9.36 23.30 -4.55
C SER A 196 10.37 23.46 -3.42
N TRP A 197 10.49 22.46 -2.55
CA TRP A 197 11.47 22.45 -1.47
C TRP A 197 12.91 22.44 -2.00
N LEU A 198 13.22 21.60 -3.00
CA LEU A 198 14.54 21.53 -3.64
C LEU A 198 14.91 22.86 -4.30
N LEU A 199 13.99 23.50 -5.01
CA LEU A 199 14.19 24.80 -5.63
C LEU A 199 14.43 25.90 -4.58
N ALA A 200 13.71 25.85 -3.46
CA ALA A 200 13.91 26.77 -2.34
C ALA A 200 15.31 26.60 -1.70
N GLN A 201 15.77 25.37 -1.55
CA GLN A 201 17.13 25.07 -1.06
C GLN A 201 18.23 25.55 -2.05
N ALA A 202 17.96 25.48 -3.35
CA ALA A 202 18.85 25.99 -4.39
C ALA A 202 18.83 27.53 -4.55
N GLY A 203 18.09 28.25 -3.69
CA GLY A 203 17.96 29.71 -3.77
C GLY A 203 17.07 30.20 -4.93
N LEU A 204 16.38 29.31 -5.62
CA LEU A 204 15.51 29.67 -6.73
C LEU A 204 14.13 30.07 -6.21
N ARG A 205 13.72 31.32 -6.49
CA ARG A 205 12.37 31.81 -6.13
C ARG A 205 11.32 31.20 -7.06
N LEU A 206 10.37 30.49 -6.46
CA LEU A 206 9.22 29.98 -7.19
C LEU A 206 8.34 31.09 -7.76
N SER A 207 7.83 30.90 -8.95
CA SER A 207 6.80 31.74 -9.55
C SER A 207 5.53 31.77 -8.69
N ARG A 208 4.65 32.79 -8.90
CA ARG A 208 3.38 32.92 -8.15
C ARG A 208 2.55 31.63 -8.11
N LEU A 209 2.58 30.83 -9.16
CA LEU A 209 1.84 29.56 -9.29
C LEU A 209 2.31 28.52 -8.26
N GLY A 210 3.63 28.38 -8.05
CA GLY A 210 4.20 27.47 -7.06
C GLY A 210 3.83 27.86 -5.63
N ARG A 211 3.70 29.18 -5.35
CA ARG A 211 3.26 29.69 -4.03
C ARG A 211 1.80 29.39 -3.73
N VAL A 212 0.92 29.46 -4.72
CA VAL A 212 -0.51 29.14 -4.58
C VAL A 212 -0.69 27.65 -4.30
N LEU A 213 0.02 26.79 -5.03
CA LEU A 213 -0.03 25.32 -4.81
C LEU A 213 0.54 24.93 -3.43
N ALA A 214 1.66 25.55 -3.01
CA ALA A 214 2.23 25.35 -1.68
C ALA A 214 1.34 25.88 -0.54
N GLY A 215 0.61 26.98 -0.77
CA GLY A 215 -0.32 27.57 0.20
C GLY A 215 -1.57 26.71 0.45
N HIS A 216 -2.09 26.04 -0.57
CA HIS A 216 -3.18 25.05 -0.43
C HIS A 216 -2.75 23.82 0.34
N ALA A 217 -1.47 23.47 0.22
CA ALA A 217 -0.86 22.40 0.92
C ALA A 217 -0.84 22.57 2.44
N ARG A 218 -0.34 23.72 2.88
CA ARG A 218 -0.21 24.03 4.32
C ARG A 218 -1.55 24.04 5.04
N ARG A 219 -2.64 24.47 4.40
CA ARG A 219 -3.98 24.50 5.02
C ARG A 219 -4.58 23.11 5.24
N ARG A 220 -4.13 22.07 4.50
CA ARG A 220 -4.58 20.69 4.71
C ARG A 220 -3.71 19.90 5.69
N HIS A 221 -2.45 20.32 5.92
CA HIS A 221 -1.60 19.73 6.96
C HIS A 221 -2.05 20.08 8.38
N SER A 222 -2.72 21.24 8.59
CA SER A 222 -3.26 21.61 9.89
C SER A 222 -4.45 20.73 10.33
N TRP A 223 -4.98 19.93 9.43
CA TRP A 223 -6.06 18.98 9.73
C TRP A 223 -5.55 17.60 10.19
N ASN A 224 -4.25 17.31 9.98
CA ASN A 224 -3.63 16.05 10.38
C ASN A 224 -2.66 16.17 11.58
N SER A 225 -2.34 17.38 12.00
CA SER A 225 -1.60 17.63 13.23
C SER A 225 -2.59 18.27 14.22
N GLY A 226 -3.21 17.45 15.07
CA GLY A 226 -4.00 17.90 16.20
C GLY A 226 -3.18 18.92 17.00
N ARG A 227 -3.64 20.15 17.05
CA ARG A 227 -3.08 21.13 17.97
C ARG A 227 -3.44 20.70 19.38
N VAL A 228 -2.44 20.28 20.13
CA VAL A 228 -2.49 20.43 21.59
C VAL A 228 -2.48 21.94 21.83
N GLY A 229 -3.64 22.50 22.10
CA GLY A 229 -3.74 23.86 22.59
C GLY A 229 -3.12 23.95 23.99
N PRO A 230 -2.49 25.06 24.36
CA PRO A 230 -2.01 25.24 25.72
C PRO A 230 -3.21 25.22 26.66
N GLU A 231 -3.14 24.37 27.70
CA GLU A 231 -4.02 24.45 28.86
C GLU A 231 -3.94 25.87 29.45
N ALA A 232 -5.07 26.52 29.54
CA ALA A 232 -5.19 27.77 30.24
C ALA A 232 -5.09 27.47 31.72
N ASP A 233 -4.00 27.88 32.33
CA ASP A 233 -3.89 28.09 33.79
C ASP A 233 -4.99 29.05 34.24
N SER A 234 -5.99 28.49 34.89
CA SER A 234 -6.91 29.30 35.69
C SER A 234 -6.46 29.27 37.15
N GLU A 235 -5.59 30.23 37.51
CA GLU A 235 -5.51 30.73 38.85
C GLU A 235 -6.88 31.28 39.26
N THR A 236 -7.49 30.69 40.26
CA THR A 236 -8.42 31.39 41.14
C THR A 236 -8.00 31.12 42.57
N ASP A 237 -7.26 32.13 43.03
CA ASP A 237 -7.13 32.56 44.41
C ASP A 237 -8.50 32.83 45.02
N ARG A 238 -8.79 32.34 46.20
CA ARG A 238 -9.58 32.96 47.28
C ARG A 238 -9.57 32.16 48.55
N ASP A 239 -8.83 32.75 49.46
CA ASP A 239 -9.05 32.90 50.89
C ASP A 239 -10.36 32.36 51.49
N SER A 240 -10.18 31.90 52.69
CA SER A 240 -10.85 32.13 53.97
C SER A 240 -11.16 30.84 54.73
N GLU A 241 -10.42 30.65 55.75
CA GLU A 241 -10.83 30.79 57.17
C GLU A 241 -11.73 29.67 57.76
N GLU A 242 -11.17 29.14 58.86
CA GLU A 242 -11.85 28.65 60.08
C GLU A 242 -12.64 27.33 60.03
N LEU A 243 -12.16 26.33 60.62
CA LEU A 243 -12.35 25.76 61.98
C LEU A 243 -11.66 24.38 62.03
#